data_0f4c6026def7356e781327a9ace242d5
#
_entry.id   0f4c6026def7356e781327a9ace242d5
#
_cell.length_a   1.000
_cell.length_b   1.000
_cell.length_c   1.000
_cell.angle_alpha   90.00
_cell.angle_beta   90.00
_cell.angle_gamma   90.00
#
_symmetry.space_group_name_H-M   'P 1'
#
loop_
_entity.id
_entity.type
_entity.pdbx_description
1 polymer ?
#
loop_
_entity_poly.entity_id
_entity_poly.type
_entity_poly.pdbx_seq_one_letter_code
_entity_poly.pdbx_strand_id
1 'polypeptide(L)'
;MGWRNTSFRGYADYMQTPEFEVGLDTLMTAGEREPIVVMCAEAVPWRCHRSLIADALSIRGIPVEHILSATRTQPHTLTPFAQVQGRRITYPIDQLSLNASSPDVPEVSVAASQRRTPARKKTRTRKEGPKPARP
;
A
#
# COMPACT_ATOMS: atom_id res chain seq x y z
N MET A 1 5.42 -13.08 -5.40
CA MET A 1 5.23 -12.17 -4.25
C MET A 1 3.84 -11.59 -4.25
N GLY A 2 3.13 -11.65 -3.11
CA GLY A 2 1.74 -11.20 -2.98
C GLY A 2 1.51 -9.69 -3.08
N TRP A 3 2.58 -8.88 -3.06
CA TRP A 3 2.47 -7.42 -3.14
C TRP A 3 2.42 -6.93 -4.58
N ARG A 4 1.39 -6.17 -4.93
CA ARG A 4 1.29 -5.47 -6.23
C ARG A 4 2.25 -4.28 -6.33
N ASN A 5 2.54 -3.63 -5.20
CA ASN A 5 3.46 -2.50 -5.13
C ASN A 5 4.91 -2.99 -5.18
N THR A 6 5.70 -2.44 -6.10
CA THR A 6 7.12 -2.77 -6.31
C THR A 6 7.98 -2.45 -5.09
N SER A 7 7.67 -1.37 -4.35
CA SER A 7 8.38 -1.00 -3.14
C SER A 7 8.23 -2.05 -2.03
N PHE A 8 7.02 -2.59 -1.85
CA PHE A 8 6.80 -3.70 -0.90
C PHE A 8 7.51 -4.98 -1.32
N ARG A 9 7.55 -5.28 -2.63
CA ARG A 9 8.30 -6.43 -3.14
C ARG A 9 9.79 -6.29 -2.86
N GLY A 10 10.37 -5.15 -3.19
CA GLY A 10 11.79 -4.88 -2.91
C GLY A 10 12.11 -4.98 -1.42
N TYR A 11 11.21 -4.50 -0.55
CA TYR A 11 11.41 -4.64 0.89
C TYR A 11 11.26 -6.10 1.36
N ALA A 12 10.32 -6.84 0.84
CA ALA A 12 10.17 -8.27 1.14
C ALA A 12 11.40 -9.10 0.68
N ASP A 13 12.05 -8.70 -0.42
CA ASP A 13 13.32 -9.29 -0.85
C ASP A 13 14.47 -8.91 0.09
N TYR A 14 14.54 -7.63 0.50
CA TYR A 14 15.51 -7.18 1.51
C TYR A 14 15.36 -7.92 2.84
N MET A 15 14.15 -8.29 3.24
CA MET A 15 13.90 -9.08 4.45
C MET A 15 14.53 -10.49 4.41
N GLN A 16 15.00 -10.95 3.25
CA GLN A 16 15.70 -12.23 3.11
C GLN A 16 17.22 -12.10 3.26
N THR A 17 17.72 -10.88 3.48
CA THR A 17 19.15 -10.59 3.57
C THR A 17 19.66 -10.65 5.02
N PRO A 18 20.97 -10.97 5.23
CA PRO A 18 21.57 -10.89 6.55
C PRO A 18 21.54 -9.49 7.17
N GLU A 19 21.61 -8.44 6.35
CA GLU A 19 21.56 -7.04 6.79
C GLU A 19 20.22 -6.70 7.46
N PHE A 20 19.14 -7.24 6.94
CA PHE A 20 17.82 -7.09 7.57
C PHE A 20 17.78 -7.80 8.93
N GLU A 21 18.31 -9.01 9.05
CA GLU A 21 18.36 -9.74 10.32
C GLU A 21 19.17 -8.98 11.36
N VAL A 22 20.33 -8.42 11.01
CA VAL A 22 21.15 -7.60 11.91
C VAL A 22 20.38 -6.35 12.37
N GLY A 23 19.67 -5.69 11.45
CA GLY A 23 18.84 -4.53 11.79
C GLY A 23 17.69 -4.90 12.72
N LEU A 24 17.05 -6.05 12.47
CA LEU A 24 15.94 -6.53 13.31
C LEU A 24 16.42 -6.94 14.72
N ASP A 25 17.56 -7.64 14.84
CA ASP A 25 18.16 -7.99 16.11
C ASP A 25 18.55 -6.74 16.92
N THR A 26 19.05 -5.71 16.26
CA THR A 26 19.35 -4.41 16.88
C THR A 26 18.09 -3.77 17.44
N LEU A 27 16.99 -3.77 16.66
CA LEU A 27 15.69 -3.26 17.10
C LEU A 27 15.14 -4.05 18.29
N MET A 28 15.23 -5.38 18.27
CA MET A 28 14.78 -6.24 19.35
C MET A 28 15.58 -5.99 20.64
N THR A 29 16.90 -5.91 20.54
CA THR A 29 17.78 -5.63 21.69
C THR A 29 17.50 -4.25 22.31
N ALA A 30 17.23 -3.25 21.49
CA ALA A 30 16.82 -1.94 21.97
C ALA A 30 15.45 -2.00 22.69
N GLY A 31 14.51 -2.77 22.14
CA GLY A 31 13.16 -2.97 22.70
C GLY A 31 13.13 -3.70 24.06
N GLU A 32 14.17 -4.48 24.38
CA GLU A 32 14.33 -5.09 25.72
C GLU A 32 14.61 -4.07 26.83
N ARG A 33 15.14 -2.91 26.46
CA ARG A 33 15.55 -1.86 27.42
C ARG A 33 14.48 -0.81 27.62
N GLU A 34 13.78 -0.46 26.56
CA GLU A 34 12.77 0.59 26.54
C GLU A 34 11.72 0.37 25.45
N PRO A 35 10.50 0.90 25.59
CA PRO A 35 9.50 0.86 24.52
C PRO A 35 9.99 1.58 23.27
N ILE A 36 9.94 0.91 22.13
CA ILE A 36 10.38 1.45 20.84
C ILE A 36 9.17 1.72 19.93
N VAL A 37 9.18 2.86 19.25
CA VAL A 37 8.20 3.20 18.23
C VAL A 37 8.89 3.34 16.87
N VAL A 38 8.49 2.49 15.91
CA VAL A 38 8.96 2.57 14.52
C VAL A 38 8.05 3.52 13.76
N MET A 39 8.62 4.55 13.16
CA MET A 39 7.90 5.58 12.41
C MET A 39 8.14 5.49 10.90
N CYS A 40 7.17 5.98 10.14
CA CYS A 40 7.23 6.08 8.68
C CYS A 40 6.41 7.31 8.24
N ALA A 41 6.63 7.78 7.02
CA ALA A 41 5.83 8.86 6.41
C ALA A 41 4.38 8.47 6.14
N GLU A 42 4.08 7.16 6.00
CA GLU A 42 2.73 6.66 5.76
C GLU A 42 1.91 6.61 7.05
N ALA A 43 0.69 7.16 7.01
CA ALA A 43 -0.19 7.20 8.16
C ALA A 43 -0.69 5.80 8.57
N VAL A 44 -1.08 4.98 7.60
CA VAL A 44 -1.72 3.68 7.87
C VAL A 44 -0.75 2.50 7.75
N PRO A 45 -0.76 1.54 8.71
CA PRO A 45 0.21 0.45 8.75
C PRO A 45 0.22 -0.43 7.51
N TRP A 46 -0.94 -0.79 6.97
CA TRP A 46 -1.08 -1.68 5.80
C TRP A 46 -0.65 -1.06 4.47
N ARG A 47 -0.30 0.23 4.45
CA ARG A 47 0.30 0.93 3.29
C ARG A 47 1.78 1.20 3.47
N CYS A 48 2.38 0.69 4.53
CA CYS A 48 3.74 1.01 4.95
C CYS A 48 4.56 -0.25 5.20
N HIS A 49 5.87 -0.19 4.94
CA HIS A 49 6.83 -1.26 5.24
C HIS A 49 6.88 -1.65 6.73
N ARG A 50 6.38 -0.80 7.64
CA ARG A 50 6.20 -1.15 9.07
C ARG A 50 5.38 -2.42 9.28
N SER A 51 4.41 -2.73 8.40
CA SER A 51 3.67 -3.98 8.49
C SER A 51 4.55 -5.20 8.28
N LEU A 52 5.53 -5.12 7.39
CA LEU A 52 6.49 -6.20 7.13
C LEU A 52 7.47 -6.39 8.31
N ILE A 53 7.92 -5.29 8.93
CA ILE A 53 8.71 -5.34 10.16
C ILE A 53 7.87 -5.95 11.30
N ALA A 54 6.61 -5.55 11.42
CA ALA A 54 5.69 -6.09 12.41
C ALA A 54 5.46 -7.60 12.23
N ASP A 55 5.29 -8.07 10.99
CA ASP A 55 5.24 -9.50 10.67
C ASP A 55 6.51 -10.22 11.16
N ALA A 56 7.69 -9.68 10.86
CA ALA A 56 8.97 -10.27 11.24
C ALA A 56 9.17 -10.32 12.77
N LEU A 57 8.72 -9.33 13.51
CA LEU A 57 8.73 -9.31 14.98
C LEU A 57 7.72 -10.31 15.55
N SER A 58 6.52 -10.36 15.00
CA SER A 58 5.43 -11.24 15.47
C SER A 58 5.80 -12.72 15.37
N ILE A 59 6.43 -13.16 14.27
CA ILE A 59 6.90 -14.56 14.14
C ILE A 59 8.05 -14.92 15.10
N ARG A 60 8.67 -13.92 15.73
CA ARG A 60 9.67 -14.08 16.79
C ARG A 60 9.06 -13.97 18.19
N GLY A 61 7.73 -13.89 18.29
CA GLY A 61 7.01 -13.83 19.55
C GLY A 61 7.00 -12.45 20.21
N ILE A 62 7.38 -11.40 19.48
CA ILE A 62 7.34 -10.03 19.99
C ILE A 62 5.98 -9.41 19.68
N PRO A 63 5.22 -8.98 20.69
CA PRO A 63 3.95 -8.31 20.47
C PRO A 63 4.17 -6.93 19.83
N VAL A 64 3.39 -6.63 18.81
CA VAL A 64 3.44 -5.35 18.10
C VAL A 64 2.06 -4.71 18.09
N GLU A 65 2.00 -3.42 18.41
CA GLU A 65 0.79 -2.61 18.31
C GLU A 65 0.96 -1.47 17.32
N HIS A 66 -0.03 -1.26 16.50
CA HIS A 66 -0.12 -0.12 15.61
C HIS A 66 -0.77 1.06 16.32
N ILE A 67 -0.07 2.17 16.46
CA ILE A 67 -0.61 3.43 16.97
C ILE A 67 -1.36 4.11 15.82
N LEU A 68 -2.68 4.16 15.92
CA LEU A 68 -3.55 4.77 14.90
C LEU A 68 -3.90 6.23 15.23
N SER A 69 -3.95 6.58 16.52
CA SER A 69 -4.15 7.94 17.02
C SER A 69 -3.59 8.06 18.44
N ALA A 70 -3.68 9.25 19.04
CA ALA A 70 -3.26 9.46 20.44
C ALA A 70 -4.03 8.60 21.47
N THR A 71 -5.20 8.08 21.11
CA THR A 71 -6.08 7.31 22.01
C THR A 71 -6.44 5.92 21.47
N ARG A 72 -5.89 5.52 20.32
CA ARG A 72 -6.26 4.26 19.68
C ARG A 72 -5.04 3.49 19.19
N THR A 73 -4.87 2.30 19.72
CA THR A 73 -3.93 1.28 19.22
C THR A 73 -4.69 0.08 18.65
N GLN A 74 -4.00 -0.74 17.87
CA GLN A 74 -4.50 -1.98 17.32
C GLN A 74 -3.38 -3.02 17.32
N PRO A 75 -3.60 -4.22 17.88
CA PRO A 75 -2.64 -5.31 17.77
C PRO A 75 -2.36 -5.64 16.31
N HIS A 76 -1.10 -5.95 16.01
CA HIS A 76 -0.71 -6.39 14.68
C HIS A 76 -1.29 -7.79 14.41
N THR A 77 -1.79 -7.97 13.18
CA THR A 77 -2.20 -9.26 12.64
C THR A 77 -1.30 -9.60 11.48
N LEU A 78 -0.78 -10.81 11.45
CA LEU A 78 0.11 -11.28 10.39
C LEU A 78 -0.54 -11.10 9.02
N THR A 79 0.25 -10.66 8.05
CA THR A 79 -0.21 -10.50 6.66
C THR A 79 -0.83 -11.81 6.15
N PRO A 80 -2.09 -11.81 5.64
CA PRO A 80 -2.85 -13.05 5.38
C PRO A 80 -2.22 -14.02 4.37
N PHE A 81 -1.37 -13.51 3.46
CA PHE A 81 -0.67 -14.33 2.46
C PHE A 81 0.82 -14.54 2.81
N ALA A 82 1.22 -14.21 4.04
CA ALA A 82 2.55 -14.50 4.54
C ALA A 82 2.73 -16.01 4.75
N GLN A 83 3.87 -16.53 4.32
CA GLN A 83 4.29 -17.90 4.62
C GLN A 83 5.47 -17.87 5.58
N VAL A 84 5.31 -18.58 6.70
CA VAL A 84 6.27 -18.60 7.79
C VAL A 84 6.96 -19.97 7.85
N GLN A 85 8.28 -19.96 7.89
CA GLN A 85 9.12 -21.13 8.11
C GLN A 85 10.15 -20.82 9.20
N GLY A 86 9.84 -21.17 10.44
CA GLY A 86 10.63 -20.79 11.60
C GLY A 86 10.70 -19.27 11.76
N ARG A 87 11.91 -18.69 11.66
CA ARG A 87 12.12 -17.23 11.74
C ARG A 87 12.08 -16.52 10.37
N ARG A 88 11.89 -17.27 9.31
CA ARG A 88 11.82 -16.74 7.95
C ARG A 88 10.38 -16.52 7.54
N ILE A 89 10.11 -15.37 6.93
CA ILE A 89 8.80 -15.00 6.40
C ILE A 89 8.94 -14.62 4.92
N THR A 90 8.04 -15.14 4.10
CA THR A 90 7.99 -14.85 2.66
C THR A 90 6.57 -14.49 2.25
N TYR A 91 6.43 -13.79 1.12
CA TYR A 91 5.15 -13.33 0.60
C TYR A 91 4.98 -13.79 -0.85
N PRO A 92 4.67 -15.08 -1.07
CA PRO A 92 4.50 -15.60 -2.43
C PRO A 92 3.32 -14.94 -3.13
N ILE A 93 3.40 -14.83 -4.46
CA ILE A 93 2.22 -14.54 -5.28
C ILE A 93 1.41 -15.84 -5.32
N ASP A 94 0.15 -15.76 -4.95
CA ASP A 94 -0.76 -16.87 -5.15
C ASP A 94 -0.96 -17.07 -6.66
N GLN A 95 -0.38 -18.14 -7.19
CA GLN A 95 -0.45 -18.47 -8.63
C GLN A 95 -1.88 -18.77 -9.10
N LEU A 96 -2.78 -19.09 -8.16
CA LEU A 96 -4.21 -19.27 -8.43
C LEU A 96 -4.88 -17.99 -8.94
N SER A 97 -4.39 -16.82 -8.55
CA SER A 97 -4.91 -15.53 -9.06
C SER A 97 -4.43 -15.20 -10.48
N LEU A 98 -3.38 -15.87 -10.98
CA LEU A 98 -2.89 -15.68 -12.35
C LEU A 98 -3.62 -16.57 -13.36
N ASN A 99 -4.28 -17.64 -12.89
CA ASN A 99 -5.05 -18.58 -13.72
C ASN A 99 -6.55 -18.25 -13.76
N ALA A 100 -6.99 -17.17 -13.12
CA ALA A 100 -8.28 -16.56 -13.40
C ALA A 100 -8.18 -15.81 -14.73
N SER A 101 -7.97 -16.59 -15.80
CA SER A 101 -8.12 -16.17 -17.19
C SER A 101 -9.50 -15.56 -17.35
N SER A 102 -9.51 -14.42 -18.00
CA SER A 102 -10.64 -13.68 -18.53
C SER A 102 -11.84 -14.58 -18.83
N PRO A 103 -13.03 -14.28 -18.30
CA PRO A 103 -14.23 -14.80 -18.94
C PRO A 103 -14.23 -14.20 -20.36
N ASP A 104 -14.30 -15.11 -21.31
CA ASP A 104 -14.57 -14.91 -22.73
C ASP A 104 -15.67 -13.84 -22.87
N VAL A 105 -15.28 -12.65 -23.31
CA VAL A 105 -16.24 -11.62 -23.68
C VAL A 105 -16.60 -11.92 -25.13
N PRO A 106 -17.82 -12.37 -25.43
CA PRO A 106 -18.22 -12.54 -26.83
C PRO A 106 -18.12 -11.19 -27.54
N GLU A 107 -17.36 -11.19 -28.60
CA GLU A 107 -17.17 -10.08 -29.52
C GLU A 107 -18.52 -9.66 -30.11
N VAL A 108 -19.13 -8.64 -29.51
CA VAL A 108 -20.32 -8.01 -30.10
C VAL A 108 -19.85 -7.08 -31.21
N SER A 109 -19.93 -7.59 -32.40
CA SER A 109 -19.82 -6.83 -33.64
C SER A 109 -20.81 -5.66 -33.63
N VAL A 110 -20.33 -4.45 -33.31
CA VAL A 110 -21.14 -3.23 -33.45
C VAL A 110 -20.83 -2.60 -34.81
N ALA A 111 -21.75 -2.85 -35.73
CA ALA A 111 -21.79 -2.19 -37.03
C ALA A 111 -21.81 -0.67 -36.87
N ALA A 112 -20.99 -0.04 -37.69
CA ALA A 112 -20.87 1.40 -37.83
C ALA A 112 -22.22 2.06 -38.11
N SER A 113 -22.62 3.01 -37.27
CA SER A 113 -23.62 4.01 -37.57
C SER A 113 -23.01 5.40 -37.41
N GLN A 114 -22.64 5.98 -38.53
CA GLN A 114 -22.27 7.37 -38.68
C GLN A 114 -23.47 8.25 -38.34
N ARG A 115 -23.39 9.08 -37.30
CA ARG A 115 -24.29 10.24 -37.18
C ARG A 115 -23.47 11.50 -36.91
N ARG A 116 -23.65 12.39 -37.87
CA ARG A 116 -23.13 13.73 -38.08
C ARG A 116 -23.35 14.61 -36.84
N THR A 117 -22.31 15.34 -36.46
CA THR A 117 -22.39 16.48 -35.53
C THR A 117 -22.98 17.70 -36.21
N PRO A 118 -23.84 18.50 -35.56
CA PRO A 118 -24.01 19.88 -35.94
C PRO A 118 -23.18 20.80 -35.04
N ALA A 119 -22.50 21.72 -35.66
CA ALA A 119 -21.74 22.80 -35.08
C ALA A 119 -22.61 23.71 -34.21
N ARG A 120 -22.15 24.04 -33.00
CA ARG A 120 -22.77 25.07 -32.16
C ARG A 120 -21.84 26.27 -31.96
N LYS A 121 -22.34 27.41 -32.45
CA LYS A 121 -21.76 28.75 -32.45
C LYS A 121 -21.27 29.21 -31.06
N LYS A 122 -20.09 29.82 -31.06
CA LYS A 122 -19.58 30.68 -30.00
C LYS A 122 -20.44 31.94 -29.85
N THR A 123 -20.92 32.22 -28.69
CA THR A 123 -21.31 33.57 -28.30
C THR A 123 -20.41 34.01 -27.11
N ARG A 124 -19.68 35.06 -27.40
CA ARG A 124 -18.78 35.81 -26.55
C ARG A 124 -19.60 36.93 -25.90
N THR A 125 -19.75 36.92 -24.59
CA THR A 125 -20.19 38.09 -23.84
C THR A 125 -19.17 38.45 -22.77
N ARG A 126 -18.49 39.52 -23.07
CA ARG A 126 -17.64 40.31 -22.17
C ARG A 126 -18.54 41.10 -21.26
N LYS A 127 -18.33 41.03 -19.92
CA LYS A 127 -18.94 41.98 -18.97
C LYS A 127 -17.86 42.38 -17.97
N GLU A 128 -17.43 43.63 -18.17
CA GLU A 128 -16.62 44.37 -17.20
C GLU A 128 -17.52 44.73 -16.00
N GLY A 129 -17.00 44.63 -14.80
CA GLY A 129 -17.58 45.14 -13.56
C GLY A 129 -16.57 45.95 -12.77
N PRO A 130 -16.97 46.99 -12.04
CA PRO A 130 -16.11 48.07 -11.61
C PRO A 130 -15.33 47.77 -10.31
N LYS A 131 -14.20 48.45 -10.23
CA LYS A 131 -13.22 48.52 -9.16
C LYS A 131 -13.75 49.34 -7.97
N PRO A 132 -13.64 48.86 -6.71
CA PRO A 132 -13.87 49.75 -5.57
C PRO A 132 -12.57 50.43 -5.13
N ALA A 133 -12.69 51.72 -4.76
CA ALA A 133 -11.69 52.60 -4.22
C ALA A 133 -11.39 52.29 -2.74
N ARG A 134 -10.14 52.54 -2.38
CA ARG A 134 -9.70 52.64 -0.98
C ARG A 134 -10.00 54.02 -0.41
N PRO A 135 -10.15 54.13 0.89
CA PRO A 135 -9.37 55.06 1.69
C PRO A 135 -8.24 54.40 2.48
#